data_ff23283e73d78b8e40bb3f17d3dfc8ac
#
_entry.id   ff23283e73d78b8e40bb3f17d3dfc8ac
#
_cell.length_a   1.000
_cell.length_b   1.000
_cell.length_c   1.000
_cell.angle_alpha   90.00
_cell.angle_beta   90.00
_cell.angle_gamma   90.00
#
_symmetry.space_group_name_H-M   'P 1'
#
loop_
_entity.id
_entity.type
_entity.pdbx_description
1 polymer ?
#
loop_
_entity_poly.entity_id
_entity_poly.type
_entity_poly.pdbx_seq_one_letter_code
_entity_poly.pdbx_strand_id
1 'polypeptide(L)'
;MATLKDIAAYANVSSSTVSRVLNNDHTLSVSEVTRERILHAAKELQYTPVKIRKGMANGKDIEAPQIGIIFAQSLEEELVDPFFSSIRHGIESECAEKEIFTVKSFRLKGMKQEELLQDLDGVIVVGRVSPETVQEVSNHLDTIVFINHKADEDLYDSVMIDFEKATKHALNHLFDLGYKRIGYIGGTEREHYINGSSIIEDQRQTVFERVMHEKGLLDSEKVYIGEYSMTEGYELMAQAIKQGNLPQAFFIASDAMAIGAMRALQQSNIKVPEDVAIVSFDDVDVAAFASTPLTTVKVYTEEMGRQAVKMLVDRLSGRSIPLKVMVPTKLIYRESCGALLKKQ
;
A
#
# COMPACT_ATOMS: atom_id res chain seq x y z
N MET A 1 -9.34 -34.41 11.21
CA MET A 1 -8.21 -33.53 10.82
C MET A 1 -7.04 -34.42 10.48
N ALA A 2 -6.40 -34.18 9.34
CA ALA A 2 -5.26 -34.99 8.91
C ALA A 2 -4.05 -34.80 9.83
N THR A 3 -3.24 -35.85 9.97
CA THR A 3 -2.02 -35.87 10.77
C THR A 3 -0.81 -36.14 9.89
N LEU A 4 0.43 -35.91 10.42
CA LEU A 4 1.66 -36.29 9.71
C LEU A 4 1.68 -37.79 9.38
N LYS A 5 1.00 -38.64 10.19
CA LYS A 5 0.87 -40.07 9.91
C LYS A 5 -0.05 -40.36 8.73
N ASP A 6 -1.10 -39.57 8.56
CA ASP A 6 -2.04 -39.73 7.44
C ASP A 6 -1.36 -39.34 6.12
N ILE A 7 -0.57 -38.22 6.13
CA ILE A 7 0.25 -37.82 4.98
C ILE A 7 1.32 -38.87 4.68
N ALA A 8 1.97 -39.38 5.72
CA ALA A 8 3.02 -40.42 5.57
C ALA A 8 2.46 -41.71 4.93
N ALA A 9 1.25 -42.12 5.36
CA ALA A 9 0.54 -43.23 4.77
C ALA A 9 0.16 -42.97 3.31
N TYR A 10 -0.41 -41.80 3.02
CA TYR A 10 -0.84 -41.39 1.67
C TYR A 10 0.37 -41.28 0.71
N ALA A 11 1.47 -40.68 1.15
CA ALA A 11 2.69 -40.48 0.35
C ALA A 11 3.64 -41.69 0.39
N ASN A 12 3.32 -42.75 1.15
CA ASN A 12 4.14 -43.96 1.35
C ASN A 12 5.59 -43.63 1.75
N VAL A 13 5.73 -42.80 2.82
CA VAL A 13 7.02 -42.41 3.41
C VAL A 13 6.91 -42.40 4.93
N SER A 14 8.05 -42.20 5.63
CA SER A 14 8.02 -42.07 7.09
C SER A 14 7.45 -40.70 7.53
N SER A 15 6.80 -40.65 8.71
CA SER A 15 6.33 -39.39 9.29
C SER A 15 7.45 -38.37 9.55
N SER A 16 8.68 -38.85 9.81
CA SER A 16 9.87 -38.00 9.94
C SER A 16 10.27 -37.37 8.61
N THR A 17 10.17 -38.10 7.49
CA THR A 17 10.41 -37.60 6.13
C THR A 17 9.37 -36.53 5.78
N VAL A 18 8.09 -36.80 6.06
CA VAL A 18 7.01 -35.80 5.87
C VAL A 18 7.30 -34.54 6.66
N SER A 19 7.61 -34.66 7.95
CA SER A 19 7.90 -33.52 8.83
C SER A 19 9.06 -32.67 8.29
N ARG A 20 10.14 -33.29 7.87
CA ARG A 20 11.33 -32.61 7.36
C ARG A 20 11.06 -31.93 6.01
N VAL A 21 10.32 -32.58 5.12
CA VAL A 21 9.92 -31.96 3.83
C VAL A 21 8.99 -30.77 4.04
N LEU A 22 7.98 -30.89 4.91
CA LEU A 22 7.04 -29.80 5.21
C LEU A 22 7.68 -28.64 5.99
N ASN A 23 8.80 -28.86 6.68
CA ASN A 23 9.60 -27.83 7.33
C ASN A 23 10.78 -27.33 6.48
N ASN A 24 10.81 -27.62 5.17
CA ASN A 24 11.86 -27.22 4.22
C ASN A 24 13.30 -27.56 4.69
N ASP A 25 13.50 -28.71 5.31
CA ASP A 25 14.81 -29.13 5.75
C ASP A 25 15.72 -29.47 4.56
N HIS A 26 16.61 -28.55 4.22
CA HIS A 26 17.56 -28.67 3.10
C HIS A 26 18.63 -29.75 3.33
N THR A 27 18.79 -30.27 4.56
CA THR A 27 19.73 -31.37 4.85
C THR A 27 19.15 -32.74 4.49
N LEU A 28 17.85 -32.81 4.18
CA LEU A 28 17.17 -34.04 3.80
C LEU A 28 17.29 -34.29 2.29
N SER A 29 18.00 -35.33 1.94
CA SER A 29 18.08 -35.81 0.56
C SER A 29 16.88 -36.71 0.23
N VAL A 30 15.89 -36.14 -0.49
CA VAL A 30 14.75 -36.86 -1.08
C VAL A 30 14.62 -36.50 -2.55
N SER A 31 14.11 -37.43 -3.36
CA SER A 31 13.86 -37.15 -4.77
C SER A 31 12.74 -36.10 -4.92
N GLU A 32 12.81 -35.32 -6.00
CA GLU A 32 11.78 -34.30 -6.32
C GLU A 32 10.38 -34.92 -6.40
N VAL A 33 10.27 -36.08 -7.02
CA VAL A 33 9.03 -36.88 -7.11
C VAL A 33 8.46 -37.20 -5.71
N THR A 34 9.33 -37.52 -4.76
CA THR A 34 8.89 -37.81 -3.39
C THR A 34 8.47 -36.53 -2.65
N ARG A 35 9.16 -35.41 -2.88
CA ARG A 35 8.81 -34.08 -2.33
C ARG A 35 7.43 -33.65 -2.84
N GLU A 36 7.20 -33.67 -4.15
CA GLU A 36 5.93 -33.35 -4.78
C GLU A 36 4.77 -34.20 -4.24
N ARG A 37 5.00 -35.53 -4.11
CA ARG A 37 4.00 -36.47 -3.58
C ARG A 37 3.60 -36.13 -2.13
N ILE A 38 4.55 -35.74 -1.30
CA ILE A 38 4.28 -35.30 0.10
C ILE A 38 3.49 -33.99 0.11
N LEU A 39 3.87 -33.01 -0.70
CA LEU A 39 3.18 -31.72 -0.81
C LEU A 39 1.75 -31.89 -1.34
N HIS A 40 1.56 -32.74 -2.35
CA HIS A 40 0.25 -33.09 -2.89
C HIS A 40 -0.63 -33.78 -1.82
N ALA A 41 -0.08 -34.76 -1.10
CA ALA A 41 -0.80 -35.43 -0.02
C ALA A 41 -1.22 -34.48 1.10
N ALA A 42 -0.35 -33.52 1.48
CA ALA A 42 -0.67 -32.51 2.47
C ALA A 42 -1.82 -31.60 2.00
N LYS A 43 -1.85 -31.21 0.72
CA LYS A 43 -2.91 -30.40 0.11
C LYS A 43 -4.23 -31.16 0.03
N GLU A 44 -4.25 -32.38 -0.49
CA GLU A 44 -5.46 -33.22 -0.59
C GLU A 44 -6.09 -33.50 0.76
N LEU A 45 -5.27 -33.77 1.76
CA LEU A 45 -5.73 -34.05 3.12
C LEU A 45 -6.03 -32.78 3.94
N GLN A 46 -5.92 -31.58 3.34
CA GLN A 46 -6.09 -30.30 4.01
C GLN A 46 -5.29 -30.22 5.33
N TYR A 47 -4.05 -30.69 5.27
CA TYR A 47 -3.20 -30.73 6.45
C TYR A 47 -2.68 -29.35 6.79
N THR A 48 -2.90 -28.93 8.03
CA THR A 48 -2.31 -27.73 8.58
C THR A 48 -1.11 -28.11 9.47
N PRO A 49 0.09 -27.55 9.24
CA PRO A 49 1.28 -27.86 10.03
C PRO A 49 1.05 -27.73 11.55
N VAL A 50 1.69 -28.60 12.32
CA VAL A 50 1.51 -28.70 13.77
C VAL A 50 1.86 -27.40 14.51
N LYS A 51 2.76 -26.57 13.98
CA LYS A 51 3.05 -25.24 14.52
C LYS A 51 1.80 -24.33 14.55
N ILE A 52 1.01 -24.31 13.48
CA ILE A 52 -0.24 -23.53 13.41
C ILE A 52 -1.35 -24.24 14.18
N ARG A 53 -1.37 -25.58 14.17
CA ARG A 53 -2.39 -26.42 14.76
C ARG A 53 -2.35 -26.47 16.29
N LYS A 54 -1.17 -26.34 16.90
CA LYS A 54 -1.03 -26.30 18.35
C LYS A 54 -1.55 -24.98 18.94
N GLY A 55 -1.53 -23.85 18.17
CA GLY A 55 -2.19 -22.59 18.55
C GLY A 55 -3.70 -22.71 18.64
N MET A 56 -4.33 -23.58 17.82
CA MET A 56 -5.79 -23.73 17.80
C MET A 56 -6.35 -24.80 18.77
N ALA A 57 -5.54 -25.72 19.32
CA ALA A 57 -6.07 -26.92 19.97
C ALA A 57 -5.70 -27.11 21.46
N ASN A 58 -4.70 -26.45 22.00
CA ASN A 58 -4.33 -26.62 23.41
C ASN A 58 -3.82 -25.28 23.97
N GLY A 59 -4.54 -24.69 24.92
CA GLY A 59 -4.19 -23.48 25.68
C GLY A 59 -2.91 -23.61 26.53
N LYS A 60 -1.80 -23.99 25.91
CA LYS A 60 -0.45 -23.89 26.48
C LYS A 60 0.55 -23.55 25.37
N ASP A 61 1.11 -22.35 25.48
CA ASP A 61 2.37 -21.85 24.95
C ASP A 61 2.73 -22.26 23.51
N ILE A 62 1.97 -21.73 22.57
CA ILE A 62 2.49 -21.45 21.25
C ILE A 62 2.46 -19.93 21.13
N GLU A 63 3.63 -19.38 21.16
CA GLU A 63 3.80 -17.97 20.84
C GLU A 63 3.13 -17.71 19.49
N ALA A 64 2.09 -16.87 19.50
CA ALA A 64 1.51 -16.35 18.28
C ALA A 64 2.62 -15.73 17.43
N PRO A 65 2.56 -15.81 16.09
CA PRO A 65 3.64 -15.30 15.26
C PRO A 65 3.94 -13.85 15.62
N GLN A 66 5.22 -13.54 15.76
CA GLN A 66 5.68 -12.18 16.03
C GLN A 66 5.81 -11.44 14.70
N ILE A 67 4.93 -10.47 14.47
CA ILE A 67 4.90 -9.68 13.23
C ILE A 67 5.49 -8.30 13.49
N GLY A 68 6.43 -7.90 12.61
CA GLY A 68 6.95 -6.55 12.52
C GLY A 68 6.20 -5.73 11.48
N ILE A 69 6.00 -4.43 11.76
CA ILE A 69 5.55 -3.46 10.77
C ILE A 69 6.62 -2.39 10.65
N ILE A 70 7.17 -2.21 9.45
CA ILE A 70 8.11 -1.13 9.13
C ILE A 70 7.36 -0.05 8.38
N PHE A 71 7.38 1.18 8.92
CA PHE A 71 6.85 2.36 8.23
C PHE A 71 8.00 3.17 7.61
N ALA A 72 7.87 3.51 6.33
CA ALA A 72 8.74 4.47 5.67
C ALA A 72 8.62 5.87 6.28
N GLN A 73 7.38 6.25 6.65
CA GLN A 73 7.03 7.56 7.16
C GLN A 73 7.37 7.74 8.64
N SER A 74 7.72 8.98 9.01
CA SER A 74 7.81 9.39 10.41
C SER A 74 6.43 9.45 11.07
N LEU A 75 6.39 9.59 12.41
CA LEU A 75 5.12 9.78 13.12
C LEU A 75 4.43 11.09 12.72
N GLU A 76 5.22 12.14 12.52
CA GLU A 76 4.72 13.45 12.12
C GLU A 76 4.09 13.40 10.73
N GLU A 77 4.71 12.71 9.79
CA GLU A 77 4.17 12.51 8.44
C GLU A 77 2.86 11.70 8.46
N GLU A 78 2.78 10.64 9.26
CA GLU A 78 1.55 9.85 9.43
C GLU A 78 0.40 10.65 10.06
N LEU A 79 0.70 11.56 10.99
CA LEU A 79 -0.31 12.42 11.61
C LEU A 79 -0.89 13.46 10.65
N VAL A 80 -0.12 13.87 9.64
CA VAL A 80 -0.53 14.84 8.63
C VAL A 80 -1.29 14.19 7.48
N ASP A 81 -0.97 12.93 7.16
CA ASP A 81 -1.63 12.17 6.09
C ASP A 81 -2.31 10.91 6.64
N PRO A 82 -3.65 10.89 6.73
CA PRO A 82 -4.41 9.73 7.21
C PRO A 82 -4.30 8.46 6.35
N PHE A 83 -3.74 8.54 5.16
CA PHE A 83 -3.56 7.39 4.25
C PHE A 83 -2.80 6.24 4.94
N PHE A 84 -1.66 6.55 5.57
CA PHE A 84 -0.82 5.54 6.20
C PHE A 84 -1.39 5.02 7.52
N SER A 85 -2.05 5.88 8.30
CA SER A 85 -2.73 5.46 9.53
C SER A 85 -3.90 4.52 9.25
N SER A 86 -4.59 4.70 8.13
CA SER A 86 -5.67 3.81 7.69
C SER A 86 -5.14 2.42 7.27
N ILE A 87 -3.99 2.35 6.59
CA ILE A 87 -3.31 1.07 6.29
C ILE A 87 -2.96 0.35 7.61
N ARG A 88 -2.36 1.07 8.57
CA ARG A 88 -2.03 0.53 9.88
C ARG A 88 -3.25 -0.02 10.59
N HIS A 89 -4.35 0.71 10.60
CA HIS A 89 -5.62 0.25 11.19
C HIS A 89 -6.08 -1.06 10.56
N GLY A 90 -5.98 -1.19 9.23
CA GLY A 90 -6.30 -2.43 8.52
C GLY A 90 -5.41 -3.61 8.95
N ILE A 91 -4.09 -3.38 9.12
CA ILE A 91 -3.16 -4.39 9.62
C ILE A 91 -3.52 -4.82 11.05
N GLU A 92 -3.67 -3.86 11.96
CA GLU A 92 -3.98 -4.11 13.37
C GLU A 92 -5.31 -4.84 13.55
N SER A 93 -6.34 -4.44 12.78
CA SER A 93 -7.66 -5.07 12.80
C SER A 93 -7.61 -6.53 12.33
N GLU A 94 -6.90 -6.83 11.23
CA GLU A 94 -6.79 -8.21 10.74
C GLU A 94 -5.94 -9.07 11.67
N CYS A 95 -4.87 -8.49 12.27
CA CYS A 95 -4.09 -9.19 13.29
C CYS A 95 -4.97 -9.57 14.49
N ALA A 96 -5.81 -8.65 14.97
CA ALA A 96 -6.74 -8.92 16.06
C ALA A 96 -7.76 -10.01 15.70
N GLU A 97 -8.32 -9.98 14.48
CA GLU A 97 -9.25 -11.01 13.98
C GLU A 97 -8.60 -12.40 13.90
N LYS A 98 -7.29 -12.45 13.67
CA LYS A 98 -6.51 -13.70 13.61
C LYS A 98 -5.86 -14.09 14.94
N GLU A 99 -6.19 -13.39 16.02
CA GLU A 99 -5.61 -13.61 17.35
C GLU A 99 -4.06 -13.49 17.36
N ILE A 100 -3.50 -12.61 16.52
CA ILE A 100 -2.08 -12.27 16.48
C ILE A 100 -1.88 -11.04 17.35
N PHE A 101 -1.38 -11.22 18.57
CA PHE A 101 -1.25 -10.15 19.56
C PHE A 101 0.15 -9.53 19.63
N THR A 102 1.16 -10.16 19.03
CA THR A 102 2.52 -9.66 19.03
C THR A 102 2.81 -8.93 17.74
N VAL A 103 2.53 -7.63 17.74
CA VAL A 103 2.81 -6.73 16.62
C VAL A 103 3.76 -5.64 17.10
N LYS A 104 4.96 -5.60 16.51
CA LYS A 104 5.97 -4.57 16.80
C LYS A 104 6.01 -3.58 15.65
N SER A 105 5.81 -2.29 15.94
CA SER A 105 5.86 -1.23 14.91
C SER A 105 7.18 -0.48 14.98
N PHE A 106 7.82 -0.34 13.83
CA PHE A 106 9.11 0.31 13.66
C PHE A 106 8.98 1.43 12.63
N ARG A 107 9.71 2.52 12.87
CA ARG A 107 9.85 3.60 11.90
C ARG A 107 11.28 3.65 11.40
N LEU A 108 11.44 3.61 10.10
CA LEU A 108 12.76 3.57 9.48
C LEU A 108 13.58 4.79 9.88
N LYS A 109 12.95 5.97 9.89
CA LYS A 109 13.58 7.23 10.28
C LYS A 109 13.81 7.24 11.80
N GLY A 110 15.08 7.19 12.21
CA GLY A 110 15.49 7.16 13.62
C GLY A 110 15.69 5.75 14.20
N MET A 111 15.54 4.72 13.40
CA MET A 111 15.85 3.34 13.79
C MET A 111 17.36 3.20 14.03
N LYS A 112 17.73 2.69 15.20
CA LYS A 112 19.13 2.38 15.50
C LYS A 112 19.45 0.99 14.98
N GLN A 113 20.64 0.81 14.41
CA GLN A 113 21.12 -0.47 13.88
C GLN A 113 21.13 -1.60 14.92
N GLU A 114 21.17 -1.24 16.22
CA GLU A 114 21.09 -2.17 17.35
C GLU A 114 19.65 -2.63 17.69
N GLU A 115 18.63 -1.94 17.16
CA GLU A 115 17.20 -2.27 17.30
C GLU A 115 16.72 -3.21 16.20
N LEU A 116 17.64 -3.98 15.61
CA LEU A 116 17.30 -4.96 14.59
C LEU A 116 16.14 -5.83 15.02
N LEU A 117 15.31 -6.16 14.07
CA LEU A 117 14.07 -6.92 14.23
C LEU A 117 14.39 -8.36 14.66
N GLN A 118 14.82 -8.54 15.91
CA GLN A 118 15.09 -9.86 16.48
C GLN A 118 13.77 -10.54 16.83
N ASP A 119 13.74 -11.84 16.65
CA ASP A 119 12.62 -12.71 17.01
C ASP A 119 11.29 -12.40 16.28
N LEU A 120 11.34 -11.93 15.02
CA LEU A 120 10.16 -11.80 14.18
C LEU A 120 10.02 -13.02 13.25
N ASP A 121 8.79 -13.46 13.05
CA ASP A 121 8.45 -14.50 12.08
C ASP A 121 8.19 -13.92 10.69
N GLY A 122 7.79 -12.65 10.62
CA GLY A 122 7.54 -11.95 9.36
C GLY A 122 7.38 -10.45 9.51
N VAL A 123 7.48 -9.72 8.39
CA VAL A 123 7.45 -8.26 8.36
C VAL A 123 6.48 -7.76 7.28
N ILE A 124 5.70 -6.74 7.63
CA ILE A 124 4.92 -5.94 6.69
C ILE A 124 5.61 -4.58 6.54
N VAL A 125 5.91 -4.18 5.32
CA VAL A 125 6.56 -2.91 5.00
C VAL A 125 5.53 -1.97 4.41
N VAL A 126 5.31 -0.82 5.04
CA VAL A 126 4.33 0.19 4.62
C VAL A 126 5.04 1.39 4.02
N GLY A 127 4.76 1.66 2.76
CA GLY A 127 5.40 2.72 1.98
C GLY A 127 6.66 2.23 1.25
N ARG A 128 7.42 3.18 0.73
CA ARG A 128 8.55 2.90 -0.16
C ARG A 128 9.86 2.81 0.63
N VAL A 129 10.22 1.59 0.98
CA VAL A 129 11.50 1.24 1.63
C VAL A 129 12.25 0.32 0.70
N SER A 130 13.55 0.59 0.46
CA SER A 130 14.32 -0.26 -0.45
C SER A 130 14.40 -1.70 0.10
N PRO A 131 14.30 -2.72 -0.77
CA PRO A 131 14.38 -4.12 -0.36
C PRO A 131 15.68 -4.45 0.39
N GLU A 132 16.80 -3.84 -0.01
CA GLU A 132 18.09 -4.04 0.65
C GLU A 132 18.07 -3.54 2.10
N THR A 133 17.45 -2.37 2.32
CA THR A 133 17.25 -1.84 3.68
C THR A 133 16.37 -2.76 4.51
N VAL A 134 15.29 -3.30 3.93
CA VAL A 134 14.42 -4.24 4.66
C VAL A 134 15.18 -5.51 5.01
N GLN A 135 15.97 -6.06 4.10
CA GLN A 135 16.82 -7.24 4.36
C GLN A 135 17.83 -6.97 5.48
N GLU A 136 18.47 -5.81 5.47
CA GLU A 136 19.42 -5.41 6.50
C GLU A 136 18.78 -5.31 7.88
N VAL A 137 17.63 -4.60 8.01
CA VAL A 137 16.96 -4.40 9.31
C VAL A 137 16.24 -5.64 9.82
N SER A 138 15.78 -6.51 8.93
CA SER A 138 15.05 -7.73 9.30
C SER A 138 15.95 -8.94 9.50
N ASN A 139 17.27 -8.75 9.50
CA ASN A 139 18.24 -9.83 9.63
C ASN A 139 17.99 -11.00 8.65
N HIS A 140 17.75 -10.65 7.39
CA HIS A 140 17.49 -11.58 6.28
C HIS A 140 16.25 -12.49 6.47
N LEU A 141 15.18 -11.92 7.01
CA LEU A 141 13.88 -12.59 7.02
C LEU A 141 13.39 -12.87 5.59
N ASP A 142 12.91 -14.09 5.35
CA ASP A 142 12.35 -14.49 4.05
C ASP A 142 10.88 -14.09 3.88
N THR A 143 10.17 -13.83 5.00
CA THR A 143 8.73 -13.57 4.99
C THR A 143 8.45 -12.08 5.10
N ILE A 144 8.39 -11.41 3.94
CA ILE A 144 8.18 -9.98 3.84
C ILE A 144 7.02 -9.71 2.88
N VAL A 145 6.13 -8.78 3.28
CA VAL A 145 5.03 -8.27 2.44
C VAL A 145 5.14 -6.76 2.33
N PHE A 146 5.23 -6.25 1.12
CA PHE A 146 5.25 -4.81 0.85
C PHE A 146 3.84 -4.26 0.59
N ILE A 147 3.54 -3.08 1.12
CA ILE A 147 2.33 -2.32 0.81
C ILE A 147 2.74 -1.02 0.12
N ASN A 148 2.12 -0.75 -1.04
CA ASN A 148 2.34 0.45 -1.82
C ASN A 148 3.80 0.64 -2.29
N HIS A 149 4.51 -0.46 -2.49
CA HIS A 149 5.86 -0.47 -3.05
C HIS A 149 6.01 -1.57 -4.11
N LYS A 150 6.67 -1.23 -5.21
CA LYS A 150 7.00 -2.18 -6.29
C LYS A 150 8.31 -2.87 -5.95
N ALA A 151 8.24 -3.89 -5.09
CA ALA A 151 9.37 -4.78 -4.82
C ALA A 151 9.54 -5.82 -5.94
N ASP A 152 10.63 -6.58 -5.88
CA ASP A 152 10.88 -7.69 -6.80
C ASP A 152 9.78 -8.75 -6.66
N GLU A 153 9.00 -8.95 -7.73
CA GLU A 153 7.84 -9.83 -7.77
C GLU A 153 8.21 -11.33 -7.67
N ASP A 154 9.46 -11.67 -7.96
CA ASP A 154 9.97 -13.05 -7.85
C ASP A 154 10.40 -13.41 -6.42
N LEU A 155 10.59 -12.39 -5.56
CA LEU A 155 11.09 -12.56 -4.19
C LEU A 155 10.03 -12.23 -3.12
N TYR A 156 9.26 -11.17 -3.31
CA TYR A 156 8.43 -10.58 -2.28
C TYR A 156 6.95 -10.54 -2.62
N ASP A 157 6.13 -10.75 -1.60
CA ASP A 157 4.71 -10.45 -1.68
C ASP A 157 4.47 -8.94 -1.71
N SER A 158 3.46 -8.50 -2.46
CA SER A 158 3.09 -7.09 -2.49
C SER A 158 1.59 -6.86 -2.59
N VAL A 159 1.12 -5.81 -1.90
CA VAL A 159 -0.25 -5.29 -2.00
C VAL A 159 -0.19 -3.89 -2.60
N MET A 160 -0.78 -3.71 -3.75
CA MET A 160 -0.67 -2.51 -4.57
C MET A 160 -2.04 -2.03 -5.04
N ILE A 161 -2.07 -0.82 -5.59
CA ILE A 161 -3.14 -0.34 -6.47
C ILE A 161 -2.60 -0.10 -7.88
N ASP A 162 -3.48 -0.04 -8.86
CA ASP A 162 -3.14 0.36 -10.22
C ASP A 162 -3.23 1.89 -10.33
N PHE A 163 -2.12 2.58 -10.04
CA PHE A 163 -2.03 4.04 -10.13
C PHE A 163 -2.28 4.55 -11.54
N GLU A 164 -1.85 3.81 -12.57
CA GLU A 164 -2.06 4.21 -13.96
C GLU A 164 -3.55 4.25 -14.31
N LYS A 165 -4.25 3.15 -14.02
CA LYS A 165 -5.70 3.06 -14.26
C LYS A 165 -6.46 4.11 -13.44
N ALA A 166 -6.10 4.27 -12.17
CA ALA A 166 -6.72 5.22 -11.25
C ALA A 166 -6.59 6.67 -11.75
N THR A 167 -5.37 7.08 -12.11
CA THR A 167 -5.09 8.42 -12.64
C THR A 167 -5.80 8.66 -13.98
N LYS A 168 -5.78 7.68 -14.88
CA LYS A 168 -6.52 7.77 -16.14
C LYS A 168 -8.03 7.93 -15.92
N HIS A 169 -8.61 7.26 -14.92
CA HIS A 169 -10.03 7.42 -14.59
C HIS A 169 -10.35 8.85 -14.12
N ALA A 170 -9.50 9.42 -13.25
CA ALA A 170 -9.65 10.79 -12.78
C ALA A 170 -9.57 11.81 -13.93
N LEU A 171 -8.56 11.66 -14.80
CA LEU A 171 -8.38 12.56 -15.95
C LEU A 171 -9.48 12.41 -16.99
N ASN A 172 -9.90 11.19 -17.33
CA ASN A 172 -11.01 10.95 -18.26
C ASN A 172 -12.30 11.60 -17.75
N HIS A 173 -12.57 11.51 -16.44
CA HIS A 173 -13.71 12.19 -15.85
C HIS A 173 -13.65 13.72 -16.06
N LEU A 174 -12.49 14.35 -15.88
CA LEU A 174 -12.32 15.78 -16.15
C LEU A 174 -12.52 16.10 -17.65
N PHE A 175 -12.01 15.27 -18.55
CA PHE A 175 -12.23 15.42 -20.00
C PHE A 175 -13.70 15.26 -20.37
N ASP A 176 -14.40 14.29 -19.80
CA ASP A 176 -15.84 14.06 -20.05
C ASP A 176 -16.69 15.24 -19.57
N LEU A 177 -16.22 15.97 -18.54
CA LEU A 177 -16.80 17.24 -18.13
C LEU A 177 -16.42 18.43 -19.03
N GLY A 178 -15.59 18.21 -20.06
CA GLY A 178 -15.19 19.22 -21.05
C GLY A 178 -14.01 20.09 -20.64
N TYR A 179 -13.32 19.78 -19.53
CA TYR A 179 -12.10 20.50 -19.14
C TYR A 179 -10.94 20.11 -20.06
N LYS A 180 -10.23 21.10 -20.59
CA LYS A 180 -9.06 20.90 -21.47
C LYS A 180 -7.78 21.46 -20.86
N ARG A 181 -7.88 22.56 -20.12
CA ARG A 181 -6.76 23.14 -19.37
C ARG A 181 -6.78 22.57 -17.97
N ILE A 182 -6.00 21.52 -17.74
CA ILE A 182 -5.91 20.81 -16.46
C ILE A 182 -4.50 20.98 -15.92
N GLY A 183 -4.37 21.47 -14.69
CA GLY A 183 -3.11 21.53 -13.95
C GLY A 183 -2.93 20.31 -13.06
N TYR A 184 -1.72 20.15 -12.54
CA TYR A 184 -1.35 19.11 -11.60
C TYR A 184 -0.71 19.71 -10.35
N ILE A 185 -1.10 19.21 -9.19
CA ILE A 185 -0.40 19.46 -7.92
C ILE A 185 -0.08 18.10 -7.31
N GLY A 186 1.18 17.86 -6.99
CA GLY A 186 1.61 16.60 -6.39
C GLY A 186 2.83 16.75 -5.50
N GLY A 187 3.17 15.65 -4.83
CA GLY A 187 4.31 15.57 -3.94
C GLY A 187 5.47 14.80 -4.55
N THR A 188 6.65 15.01 -3.98
CA THR A 188 7.86 14.28 -4.32
C THR A 188 7.82 12.90 -3.67
N GLU A 189 7.81 11.86 -4.48
CA GLU A 189 7.87 10.48 -4.00
C GLU A 189 9.32 10.10 -3.68
N ARG A 190 9.52 9.37 -2.58
CA ARG A 190 10.86 8.94 -2.14
C ARG A 190 10.89 7.48 -1.77
N GLU A 191 11.98 6.82 -2.14
CA GLU A 191 12.36 5.53 -1.58
C GLU A 191 13.31 5.76 -0.41
N HIS A 192 13.02 5.11 0.72
CA HIS A 192 13.69 5.34 1.99
C HIS A 192 14.72 4.26 2.29
N TYR A 193 15.83 4.68 2.90
CA TYR A 193 16.91 3.86 3.45
C TYR A 193 17.09 4.19 4.93
N ILE A 194 17.89 3.43 5.65
CA ILE A 194 18.20 3.70 7.08
C ILE A 194 18.69 5.15 7.27
N ASN A 195 19.57 5.63 6.41
CA ASN A 195 20.24 6.92 6.55
C ASN A 195 19.92 7.91 5.41
N GLY A 196 18.70 7.90 4.89
CA GLY A 196 18.32 8.85 3.85
C GLY A 196 17.18 8.38 2.96
N SER A 197 17.04 9.06 1.82
CA SER A 197 16.08 8.70 0.80
C SER A 197 16.56 9.16 -0.57
N SER A 198 16.09 8.52 -1.64
CA SER A 198 16.23 8.97 -3.00
C SER A 198 14.88 9.35 -3.59
N ILE A 199 14.87 10.35 -4.47
CA ILE A 199 13.66 10.73 -5.21
C ILE A 199 13.40 9.67 -6.26
N ILE A 200 12.15 9.23 -6.34
CA ILE A 200 11.67 8.31 -7.36
C ILE A 200 10.47 8.93 -8.10
N GLU A 201 10.12 8.36 -9.24
CA GLU A 201 8.99 8.83 -10.02
C GLU A 201 7.66 8.55 -9.32
N ASP A 202 6.80 9.57 -9.22
CA ASP A 202 5.40 9.39 -8.85
C ASP A 202 4.60 8.97 -10.07
N GLN A 203 3.97 7.81 -10.01
CA GLN A 203 3.17 7.28 -11.12
C GLN A 203 1.97 8.18 -11.47
N ARG A 204 1.39 8.91 -10.51
CA ARG A 204 0.28 9.85 -10.76
C ARG A 204 0.75 11.00 -11.64
N GLN A 205 1.92 11.58 -11.33
CA GLN A 205 2.53 12.63 -12.13
C GLN A 205 2.91 12.13 -13.53
N THR A 206 3.64 11.02 -13.61
CA THR A 206 4.09 10.44 -14.89
C THR A 206 2.92 10.13 -15.81
N VAL A 207 1.83 9.57 -15.26
CA VAL A 207 0.63 9.26 -16.03
C VAL A 207 -0.12 10.54 -16.44
N PHE A 208 -0.22 11.54 -15.55
CA PHE A 208 -0.81 12.84 -15.88
C PHE A 208 -0.09 13.48 -17.06
N GLU A 209 1.23 13.64 -16.96
CA GLU A 209 2.04 14.28 -18.00
C GLU A 209 1.93 13.52 -19.34
N ARG A 210 2.01 12.20 -19.31
CA ARG A 210 1.86 11.36 -20.50
C ARG A 210 0.50 11.53 -21.15
N VAL A 211 -0.60 11.43 -20.40
CA VAL A 211 -1.96 11.55 -20.92
C VAL A 211 -2.21 12.95 -21.49
N MET A 212 -1.75 14.00 -20.80
CA MET A 212 -1.88 15.37 -21.28
C MET A 212 -1.04 15.61 -22.53
N HIS A 213 0.17 15.06 -22.60
CA HIS A 213 1.04 15.13 -23.79
C HIS A 213 0.42 14.41 -24.99
N GLU A 214 -0.09 13.18 -24.81
CA GLU A 214 -0.76 12.41 -25.87
C GLU A 214 -1.97 13.14 -26.48
N LYS A 215 -2.64 13.97 -25.67
CA LYS A 215 -3.76 14.81 -26.12
C LYS A 215 -3.33 16.17 -26.67
N GLY A 216 -2.05 16.52 -26.64
CA GLY A 216 -1.55 17.84 -27.01
C GLY A 216 -2.00 18.97 -26.07
N LEU A 217 -2.28 18.65 -24.81
CA LEU A 217 -2.81 19.57 -23.80
C LEU A 217 -1.84 19.81 -22.62
N LEU A 218 -0.66 19.20 -22.63
CA LEU A 218 0.33 19.38 -21.56
C LEU A 218 0.84 20.82 -21.54
N ASP A 219 0.71 21.48 -20.42
CA ASP A 219 1.34 22.74 -20.05
C ASP A 219 2.22 22.50 -18.81
N SER A 220 3.52 22.37 -19.03
CA SER A 220 4.49 22.07 -17.96
C SER A 220 4.58 23.18 -16.92
N GLU A 221 4.19 24.42 -17.24
CA GLU A 221 4.13 25.53 -16.28
C GLU A 221 2.95 25.39 -15.30
N LYS A 222 2.06 24.45 -15.54
CA LYS A 222 0.89 24.13 -14.69
C LYS A 222 1.04 22.82 -13.94
N VAL A 223 2.29 22.31 -13.82
CA VAL A 223 2.66 21.16 -13.00
C VAL A 223 3.45 21.67 -11.79
N TYR A 224 2.89 21.48 -10.59
CA TYR A 224 3.43 22.00 -9.35
C TYR A 224 3.78 20.83 -8.41
N ILE A 225 5.04 20.76 -7.97
CA ILE A 225 5.54 19.67 -7.15
C ILE A 225 6.17 20.21 -5.87
N GLY A 226 5.76 19.64 -4.72
CA GLY A 226 6.30 19.96 -3.39
C GLY A 226 6.36 18.72 -2.51
N GLU A 227 6.03 18.84 -1.23
CA GLU A 227 5.90 17.71 -0.32
C GLU A 227 4.43 17.31 -0.15
N TYR A 228 4.18 16.05 0.22
CA TYR A 228 2.82 15.57 0.51
C TYR A 228 2.31 16.12 1.84
N SER A 229 1.77 17.34 1.82
CA SER A 229 1.15 17.97 2.99
C SER A 229 0.08 18.99 2.60
N MET A 230 -0.82 19.31 3.55
CA MET A 230 -1.80 20.38 3.38
C MET A 230 -1.12 21.74 3.16
N THR A 231 -0.02 21.99 3.86
CA THR A 231 0.74 23.26 3.76
C THR A 231 1.31 23.42 2.36
N GLU A 232 1.97 22.41 1.83
CA GLU A 232 2.51 22.45 0.46
C GLU A 232 1.40 22.59 -0.58
N GLY A 233 0.29 21.86 -0.41
CA GLY A 233 -0.87 22.00 -1.30
C GLY A 233 -1.41 23.46 -1.32
N TYR A 234 -1.41 24.14 -0.17
CA TYR A 234 -1.75 25.54 -0.07
C TYR A 234 -0.73 26.43 -0.80
N GLU A 235 0.57 26.26 -0.53
CA GLU A 235 1.63 27.09 -1.11
C GLU A 235 1.71 26.94 -2.65
N LEU A 236 1.61 25.72 -3.16
CA LEU A 236 1.62 25.44 -4.59
C LEU A 236 0.42 26.05 -5.31
N MET A 237 -0.77 25.97 -4.72
CA MET A 237 -1.96 26.62 -5.26
C MET A 237 -1.85 28.15 -5.17
N ALA A 238 -1.32 28.72 -4.09
CA ALA A 238 -1.06 30.15 -3.97
C ALA A 238 -0.05 30.63 -5.03
N GLN A 239 0.97 29.82 -5.32
CA GLN A 239 1.89 30.07 -6.42
C GLN A 239 1.17 30.07 -7.78
N ALA A 240 0.30 29.08 -8.05
CA ALA A 240 -0.49 29.01 -9.27
C ALA A 240 -1.40 30.24 -9.45
N ILE A 241 -2.05 30.68 -8.38
CA ILE A 241 -2.89 31.88 -8.37
C ILE A 241 -2.07 33.13 -8.70
N LYS A 242 -0.91 33.27 -8.07
CA LYS A 242 0.01 34.41 -8.30
C LYS A 242 0.54 34.47 -9.74
N GLN A 243 0.82 33.33 -10.34
CA GLN A 243 1.25 33.25 -11.75
C GLN A 243 0.12 33.69 -12.71
N GLY A 244 -1.12 33.59 -12.29
CA GLY A 244 -2.28 33.90 -13.13
C GLY A 244 -2.59 32.82 -14.17
N ASN A 245 -3.61 33.08 -14.99
CA ASN A 245 -4.09 32.15 -16.03
C ASN A 245 -4.27 30.71 -15.47
N LEU A 246 -5.06 30.61 -14.39
CA LEU A 246 -5.34 29.32 -13.76
C LEU A 246 -5.95 28.33 -14.77
N PRO A 247 -5.59 27.03 -14.69
CA PRO A 247 -6.30 25.94 -15.34
C PRO A 247 -7.79 25.94 -14.97
N GLN A 248 -8.61 25.31 -15.84
CA GLN A 248 -10.04 25.11 -15.55
C GLN A 248 -10.28 24.08 -14.46
N ALA A 249 -9.34 23.15 -14.30
CA ALA A 249 -9.37 22.12 -13.29
C ALA A 249 -7.96 21.75 -12.84
N PHE A 250 -7.86 21.17 -11.63
CA PHE A 250 -6.64 20.53 -11.16
C PHE A 250 -6.89 19.07 -10.82
N PHE A 251 -5.96 18.20 -11.23
CA PHE A 251 -5.80 16.90 -10.63
C PHE A 251 -4.74 17.01 -9.53
N ILE A 252 -5.11 16.71 -8.30
CA ILE A 252 -4.26 16.87 -7.11
C ILE A 252 -3.97 15.48 -6.53
N ALA A 253 -2.70 15.16 -6.32
CA ALA A 253 -2.22 13.82 -6.04
C ALA A 253 -2.58 13.25 -4.66
N SER A 254 -3.12 14.08 -3.74
CA SER A 254 -3.69 13.60 -2.47
C SER A 254 -4.78 14.53 -1.96
N ASP A 255 -5.68 13.99 -1.14
CA ASP A 255 -6.75 14.78 -0.51
C ASP A 255 -6.19 15.81 0.47
N ALA A 256 -5.10 15.48 1.18
CA ALA A 256 -4.44 16.41 2.08
C ALA A 256 -3.97 17.67 1.31
N MET A 257 -3.27 17.49 0.19
CA MET A 257 -2.85 18.60 -0.67
C MET A 257 -4.05 19.35 -1.26
N ALA A 258 -5.11 18.63 -1.65
CA ALA A 258 -6.33 19.25 -2.19
C ALA A 258 -7.03 20.15 -1.17
N ILE A 259 -7.10 19.77 0.09
CA ILE A 259 -7.65 20.59 1.17
C ILE A 259 -6.83 21.88 1.33
N GLY A 260 -5.50 21.78 1.32
CA GLY A 260 -4.61 22.93 1.32
C GLY A 260 -4.84 23.86 0.13
N ALA A 261 -4.90 23.31 -1.08
CA ALA A 261 -5.17 24.03 -2.32
C ALA A 261 -6.52 24.76 -2.29
N MET A 262 -7.57 24.10 -1.80
CA MET A 262 -8.90 24.71 -1.63
C MET A 262 -8.87 25.89 -0.67
N ARG A 263 -8.06 25.84 0.38
CA ARG A 263 -7.89 26.95 1.31
C ARG A 263 -7.28 28.17 0.62
N ALA A 264 -6.26 27.99 -0.26
CA ALA A 264 -5.66 29.08 -1.03
C ALA A 264 -6.67 29.70 -2.01
N LEU A 265 -7.44 28.86 -2.72
CA LEU A 265 -8.50 29.32 -3.63
C LEU A 265 -9.57 30.13 -2.88
N GLN A 266 -10.04 29.62 -1.74
CA GLN A 266 -11.03 30.31 -0.90
C GLN A 266 -10.54 31.68 -0.42
N GLN A 267 -9.29 31.80 0.02
CA GLN A 267 -8.71 33.09 0.46
C GLN A 267 -8.58 34.08 -0.69
N SER A 268 -8.46 33.60 -1.91
CA SER A 268 -8.38 34.40 -3.14
C SER A 268 -9.76 34.67 -3.76
N ASN A 269 -10.87 34.30 -3.08
CA ASN A 269 -12.25 34.37 -3.58
C ASN A 269 -12.47 33.63 -4.91
N ILE A 270 -11.72 32.57 -5.17
CA ILE A 270 -11.89 31.68 -6.33
C ILE A 270 -12.75 30.49 -5.87
N LYS A 271 -13.86 30.29 -6.58
CA LYS A 271 -14.86 29.27 -6.21
C LYS A 271 -14.51 27.90 -6.79
N VAL A 272 -14.73 26.87 -5.99
CA VAL A 272 -14.66 25.46 -6.39
C VAL A 272 -16.09 24.91 -6.33
N PRO A 273 -16.61 24.39 -7.44
CA PRO A 273 -15.98 24.13 -8.75
C PRO A 273 -16.17 25.21 -9.82
N GLU A 274 -16.87 26.32 -9.55
CA GLU A 274 -17.36 27.26 -10.57
C GLU A 274 -16.22 27.91 -11.35
N ASP A 275 -15.16 28.34 -10.69
CA ASP A 275 -13.99 28.99 -11.30
C ASP A 275 -12.88 27.97 -11.59
N VAL A 276 -12.66 27.03 -10.66
CA VAL A 276 -11.64 25.98 -10.75
C VAL A 276 -12.18 24.68 -10.18
N ALA A 277 -12.25 23.63 -11.00
CA ALA A 277 -12.64 22.30 -10.55
C ALA A 277 -11.46 21.54 -9.95
N ILE A 278 -11.74 20.62 -9.02
CA ILE A 278 -10.71 19.76 -8.39
C ILE A 278 -11.15 18.31 -8.43
N VAL A 279 -10.20 17.44 -8.79
CA VAL A 279 -10.27 15.99 -8.54
C VAL A 279 -9.00 15.61 -7.79
N SER A 280 -9.14 14.84 -6.71
CA SER A 280 -8.04 14.45 -5.84
C SER A 280 -7.87 12.92 -5.78
N PHE A 281 -7.08 12.46 -4.81
CA PHE A 281 -6.72 11.05 -4.66
C PHE A 281 -6.73 10.69 -3.18
N ASP A 282 -7.09 9.43 -2.83
CA ASP A 282 -7.10 8.69 -1.57
C ASP A 282 -8.49 8.42 -1.00
N ASP A 283 -9.43 9.34 -1.03
CA ASP A 283 -10.75 9.32 -0.37
C ASP A 283 -10.64 9.13 1.14
N VAL A 284 -9.73 9.91 1.77
CA VAL A 284 -9.67 9.98 3.23
C VAL A 284 -10.94 10.66 3.79
N ASP A 285 -11.32 10.33 5.03
CA ASP A 285 -12.61 10.75 5.62
C ASP A 285 -12.86 12.26 5.50
N VAL A 286 -11.84 13.10 5.71
CA VAL A 286 -11.99 14.55 5.62
C VAL A 286 -12.33 15.06 4.22
N ALA A 287 -12.12 14.28 3.17
CA ALA A 287 -12.46 14.64 1.78
C ALA A 287 -13.97 14.89 1.61
N ALA A 288 -14.79 14.13 2.34
CA ALA A 288 -16.25 14.29 2.31
C ALA A 288 -16.73 15.53 3.08
N PHE A 289 -15.92 16.05 4.00
CA PHE A 289 -16.24 17.19 4.88
C PHE A 289 -15.48 18.46 4.53
N ALA A 290 -14.72 18.45 3.42
CA ALA A 290 -14.08 19.67 2.92
C ALA A 290 -15.12 20.77 2.62
N SER A 291 -14.72 22.04 2.59
CA SER A 291 -15.63 23.18 2.33
C SER A 291 -16.44 23.02 1.03
N THR A 292 -15.87 22.37 0.04
CA THR A 292 -16.55 21.75 -1.10
C THR A 292 -16.15 20.29 -1.12
N PRO A 293 -17.07 19.34 -0.88
CA PRO A 293 -16.77 17.92 -0.82
C PRO A 293 -15.98 17.43 -2.05
N LEU A 294 -14.85 16.76 -1.81
CA LEU A 294 -13.89 16.42 -2.84
C LEU A 294 -14.35 15.21 -3.68
N THR A 295 -14.38 15.38 -4.99
CA THR A 295 -14.36 14.26 -5.93
C THR A 295 -12.94 13.69 -5.93
N THR A 296 -12.80 12.42 -5.60
CA THR A 296 -11.50 11.81 -5.33
C THR A 296 -11.45 10.36 -5.74
N VAL A 297 -10.26 9.84 -6.01
CA VAL A 297 -10.06 8.40 -6.24
C VAL A 297 -9.95 7.70 -4.90
N LYS A 298 -10.91 6.84 -4.59
CA LYS A 298 -10.87 6.01 -3.38
C LYS A 298 -9.83 4.93 -3.49
N VAL A 299 -8.91 4.91 -2.53
CA VAL A 299 -7.99 3.81 -2.23
C VAL A 299 -8.52 3.08 -0.99
N TYR A 300 -8.66 1.76 -1.09
CA TYR A 300 -9.14 0.95 0.04
C TYR A 300 -7.96 0.58 0.95
N THR A 301 -7.41 1.56 1.63
CA THR A 301 -6.19 1.47 2.46
C THR A 301 -6.30 0.46 3.58
N GLU A 302 -7.43 0.38 4.28
CA GLU A 302 -7.66 -0.65 5.30
C GLU A 302 -7.63 -2.06 4.70
N GLU A 303 -8.24 -2.25 3.52
CA GLU A 303 -8.21 -3.54 2.84
C GLU A 303 -6.80 -3.91 2.39
N MET A 304 -5.99 -2.91 1.96
CA MET A 304 -4.56 -3.17 1.66
C MET A 304 -3.83 -3.70 2.89
N GLY A 305 -4.06 -3.12 4.06
CA GLY A 305 -3.51 -3.58 5.33
C GLY A 305 -3.96 -5.01 5.69
N ARG A 306 -5.26 -5.28 5.60
CA ARG A 306 -5.85 -6.61 5.84
C ARG A 306 -5.28 -7.68 4.90
N GLN A 307 -5.16 -7.36 3.61
CA GLN A 307 -4.61 -8.29 2.63
C GLN A 307 -3.14 -8.61 2.90
N ALA A 308 -2.35 -7.63 3.33
CA ALA A 308 -0.95 -7.86 3.68
C ALA A 308 -0.79 -8.86 4.83
N VAL A 309 -1.63 -8.74 5.89
CA VAL A 309 -1.63 -9.71 7.00
C VAL A 309 -2.03 -11.11 6.51
N LYS A 310 -3.08 -11.22 5.69
CA LYS A 310 -3.52 -12.51 5.11
C LYS A 310 -2.40 -13.18 4.31
N MET A 311 -1.72 -12.39 3.47
CA MET A 311 -0.59 -12.88 2.67
C MET A 311 0.59 -13.31 3.53
N LEU A 312 0.92 -12.53 4.58
CA LEU A 312 1.98 -12.85 5.52
C LEU A 312 1.70 -14.17 6.26
N VAL A 313 0.49 -14.32 6.81
CA VAL A 313 0.05 -15.54 7.49
C VAL A 313 0.08 -16.75 6.56
N ASP A 314 -0.33 -16.57 5.31
CA ASP A 314 -0.28 -17.62 4.29
C ASP A 314 1.15 -18.05 3.97
N ARG A 315 2.11 -17.10 3.90
CA ARG A 315 3.55 -17.38 3.78
C ARG A 315 4.06 -18.16 4.99
N LEU A 316 3.75 -17.71 6.19
CA LEU A 316 4.12 -18.41 7.44
C LEU A 316 3.50 -19.80 7.53
N SER A 317 2.36 -20.01 6.86
CA SER A 317 1.69 -21.32 6.76
C SER A 317 2.30 -22.25 5.72
N GLY A 318 3.30 -21.80 4.92
CA GLY A 318 4.09 -22.62 4.01
C GLY A 318 3.89 -22.32 2.53
N ARG A 319 3.20 -21.25 2.15
CA ARG A 319 3.20 -20.81 0.75
C ARG A 319 4.61 -20.33 0.38
N SER A 320 5.18 -20.89 -0.67
CA SER A 320 6.54 -20.58 -1.13
C SER A 320 6.60 -19.56 -2.26
N ILE A 321 5.52 -19.41 -3.03
CA ILE A 321 5.47 -18.54 -4.22
C ILE A 321 5.05 -17.14 -3.79
N PRO A 322 5.79 -16.06 -4.16
CA PRO A 322 5.35 -14.69 -3.97
C PRO A 322 4.06 -14.39 -4.72
N LEU A 323 3.24 -13.52 -4.19
CA LEU A 323 2.01 -13.07 -4.82
C LEU A 323 1.93 -11.54 -4.83
N LYS A 324 1.31 -11.01 -5.88
CA LYS A 324 0.95 -9.60 -5.99
C LYS A 324 -0.56 -9.45 -5.97
N VAL A 325 -1.07 -8.72 -4.98
CA VAL A 325 -2.48 -8.37 -4.89
C VAL A 325 -2.67 -6.94 -5.36
N MET A 326 -3.53 -6.76 -6.39
CA MET A 326 -3.94 -5.44 -6.86
C MET A 326 -5.31 -5.11 -6.29
N VAL A 327 -5.35 -4.19 -5.32
CA VAL A 327 -6.61 -3.71 -4.74
C VAL A 327 -7.25 -2.71 -5.72
N PRO A 328 -8.53 -2.87 -6.10
CA PRO A 328 -9.16 -1.95 -7.04
C PRO A 328 -9.33 -0.57 -6.43
N THR A 329 -9.40 0.46 -7.28
CA THR A 329 -9.73 1.83 -6.90
C THR A 329 -11.10 2.22 -7.48
N LYS A 330 -11.72 3.27 -6.90
CA LYS A 330 -13.01 3.78 -7.36
C LYS A 330 -13.02 5.31 -7.36
N LEU A 331 -13.46 5.94 -8.42
CA LEU A 331 -13.70 7.38 -8.41
C LEU A 331 -15.01 7.67 -7.65
N ILE A 332 -14.92 8.49 -6.62
CA ILE A 332 -16.03 8.95 -5.80
C ILE A 332 -16.40 10.36 -6.26
N TYR A 333 -17.60 10.49 -6.79
CA TYR A 333 -18.11 11.76 -7.31
C TYR A 333 -18.73 12.57 -6.17
N ARG A 334 -18.22 13.80 -5.98
CA ARG A 334 -18.77 14.81 -5.09
C ARG A 334 -18.86 16.16 -5.81
N GLU A 335 -18.78 17.26 -5.08
CA GLU A 335 -19.09 18.59 -5.61
C GLU A 335 -17.90 19.23 -6.35
N SER A 336 -16.67 18.99 -5.92
CA SER A 336 -15.48 19.76 -6.34
C SER A 336 -15.12 19.67 -7.82
N CYS A 337 -15.63 18.70 -8.56
CA CYS A 337 -15.37 18.55 -10.01
C CYS A 337 -16.42 19.24 -10.90
N GLY A 338 -17.51 19.76 -10.32
CA GLY A 338 -18.59 20.38 -11.07
C GLY A 338 -19.55 19.44 -11.80
N ALA A 339 -19.43 18.11 -11.62
CA ALA A 339 -20.32 17.15 -12.28
C ALA A 339 -21.79 17.32 -11.89
N LEU A 340 -22.06 17.75 -10.67
CA LEU A 340 -23.41 17.97 -10.14
C LEU A 340 -24.05 19.25 -10.70
N LEU A 341 -23.26 20.27 -11.05
CA LEU A 341 -23.76 21.51 -11.66
C LEU A 341 -24.23 21.31 -13.11
N LYS A 342 -23.67 20.36 -13.83
CA LYS A 342 -24.00 20.08 -15.25
C LYS A 342 -25.21 19.17 -15.42
N LYS A 343 -25.79 18.63 -14.36
CA LYS A 343 -27.00 17.80 -14.37
C LYS A 343 -28.29 18.59 -14.13
N GLN A 344 -28.18 19.90 -13.89
CA GLN A 344 -29.30 20.84 -13.82
C GLN A 344 -29.41 21.61 -15.16
#